data_e2886e18cd657d9b9078973a1e80524f
#
_entry.id   e2886e18cd657d9b9078973a1e80524f
#
_cell.length_a   1.000
_cell.length_b   1.000
_cell.length_c   1.000
_cell.angle_alpha   90.00
_cell.angle_beta   90.00
_cell.angle_gamma   90.00
#
_symmetry.space_group_name_H-M   'P 1'
#
loop_
_entity.id
_entity.type
_entity.pdbx_description
1 polymer ?
#
loop_
_entity_poly.entity_id
_entity_poly.type
_entity_poly.pdbx_seq_one_letter_code
_entity_poly.pdbx_strand_id
1 'polypeptide(L)'
;MIHKELLIPDRVRRPPREGWSWIDRRFLREQAARLSHEAITLYLFLAAVSDQQGLSFYSDTSTAIRLRMSEPAVVAARDELAAADLVAYRAPLTQVLSLPQRTRVQRGGLASLGEVFRDLAHPVDSTERRP
;
A
#
# COMPACT_ATOMS: atom_id res chain seq x y z
N MET A 1 13.98 -27.22 15.46
CA MET A 1 14.37 -26.18 14.54
C MET A 1 14.21 -26.63 13.10
N ILE A 2 13.75 -25.75 12.25
CA ILE A 2 13.52 -26.11 10.87
C ILE A 2 14.69 -25.75 10.01
N HIS A 3 15.09 -26.69 9.20
CA HIS A 3 16.17 -26.44 8.25
C HIS A 3 15.58 -25.87 6.98
N LYS A 4 16.14 -24.77 6.52
CA LYS A 4 15.67 -24.19 5.30
C LYS A 4 16.52 -24.70 4.16
N GLU A 5 15.95 -25.55 3.35
CA GLU A 5 16.64 -26.00 2.17
C GLU A 5 15.70 -25.91 0.98
N LEU A 6 16.25 -25.74 -0.17
CA LEU A 6 15.44 -25.60 -1.37
C LEU A 6 14.72 -26.91 -1.65
N LEU A 7 13.41 -26.81 -1.83
CA LEU A 7 12.63 -28.00 -2.15
C LEU A 7 12.78 -28.36 -3.62
N ILE A 8 12.86 -27.35 -4.48
CA ILE A 8 13.01 -27.57 -5.91
C ILE A 8 14.09 -26.62 -6.40
N PRO A 9 15.34 -27.07 -6.37
CA PRO A 9 16.45 -26.17 -6.69
C PRO A 9 16.39 -25.53 -8.07
N ASP A 10 15.74 -26.20 -9.02
CA ASP A 10 15.65 -25.64 -10.38
C ASP A 10 14.63 -24.52 -10.50
N ARG A 11 13.82 -24.27 -9.47
CA ARG A 11 12.77 -23.30 -9.54
C ARG A 11 12.96 -22.13 -8.57
N VAL A 12 14.18 -21.75 -8.34
CA VAL A 12 14.44 -20.59 -7.47
C VAL A 12 13.96 -19.32 -8.17
N ARG A 13 13.17 -18.51 -7.47
CA ARG A 13 12.66 -17.26 -8.03
C ARG A 13 13.77 -16.27 -8.24
N ARG A 14 13.74 -15.57 -9.34
CA ARG A 14 14.65 -14.46 -9.61
C ARG A 14 13.82 -13.37 -10.26
N PRO A 15 14.18 -12.11 -10.08
CA PRO A 15 13.44 -11.04 -10.74
C PRO A 15 13.48 -11.25 -12.25
N PRO A 16 12.30 -11.28 -12.91
CA PRO A 16 12.25 -11.55 -14.34
C PRO A 16 12.68 -10.34 -15.15
N ARG A 17 13.16 -10.59 -16.36
CA ARG A 17 13.57 -9.50 -17.23
C ARG A 17 12.42 -8.63 -17.66
N GLU A 18 11.23 -9.21 -17.74
CA GLU A 18 10.06 -8.48 -18.21
C GLU A 18 9.50 -7.52 -17.20
N GLY A 19 10.10 -7.49 -16.05
CA GLY A 19 9.67 -6.57 -15.03
C GLY A 19 9.12 -7.27 -13.81
N TRP A 20 9.10 -6.57 -12.72
CA TRP A 20 8.61 -7.10 -11.46
C TRP A 20 8.27 -5.93 -10.56
N SER A 21 7.48 -6.21 -9.54
CA SER A 21 7.11 -5.21 -8.57
C SER A 21 7.40 -5.72 -7.18
N TRP A 22 7.45 -4.83 -6.23
CA TRP A 22 7.77 -5.20 -4.87
C TRP A 22 6.66 -4.78 -3.94
N ILE A 23 6.59 -5.44 -2.80
CA ILE A 23 5.66 -5.08 -1.74
C ILE A 23 6.46 -4.98 -0.47
N ASP A 24 6.32 -3.86 0.23
CA ASP A 24 7.00 -3.65 1.49
C ASP A 24 6.49 -4.68 2.49
N ARG A 25 7.38 -5.39 3.15
CA ARG A 25 6.97 -6.44 4.08
C ARG A 25 6.16 -5.91 5.24
N ARG A 26 6.28 -4.63 5.56
CA ARG A 26 5.47 -4.06 6.63
C ARG A 26 4.00 -4.04 6.27
N PHE A 27 3.68 -4.08 4.99
CA PHE A 27 2.28 -4.15 4.60
C PHE A 27 1.63 -5.38 5.24
N LEU A 28 2.27 -6.52 5.16
CA LEU A 28 1.72 -7.72 5.73
C LEU A 28 1.69 -7.64 7.25
N ARG A 29 2.75 -7.15 7.86
CA ARG A 29 2.84 -7.14 9.31
C ARG A 29 1.95 -6.08 9.96
N GLU A 30 1.78 -4.95 9.30
CA GLU A 30 1.15 -3.81 9.98
C GLU A 30 -0.19 -3.39 9.39
N GLN A 31 -0.47 -3.76 8.17
CA GLN A 31 -1.66 -3.27 7.50
C GLN A 31 -2.68 -4.35 7.17
N ALA A 32 -2.23 -5.48 6.68
CA ALA A 32 -3.14 -6.49 6.15
C ALA A 32 -4.19 -6.97 7.14
N ALA A 33 -3.84 -7.08 8.40
CA ALA A 33 -4.77 -7.61 9.39
C ALA A 33 -6.00 -6.72 9.57
N ARG A 34 -5.92 -5.47 9.15
CA ARG A 34 -7.03 -4.54 9.31
C ARG A 34 -7.80 -4.31 8.01
N LEU A 35 -7.47 -5.03 6.98
CA LEU A 35 -8.07 -4.82 5.66
C LEU A 35 -8.93 -6.00 5.27
N SER A 36 -9.94 -5.74 4.46
CA SER A 36 -10.73 -6.82 3.88
C SER A 36 -9.89 -7.56 2.86
N HIS A 37 -10.30 -8.77 2.52
CA HIS A 37 -9.61 -9.54 1.50
C HIS A 37 -9.67 -8.84 0.15
N GLU A 38 -10.78 -8.16 -0.13
CA GLU A 38 -10.91 -7.42 -1.37
C GLU A 38 -9.91 -6.28 -1.43
N ALA A 39 -9.71 -5.58 -0.31
CA ALA A 39 -8.74 -4.50 -0.28
C ALA A 39 -7.32 -5.03 -0.44
N ILE A 40 -7.01 -6.16 0.21
CA ILE A 40 -5.69 -6.77 0.06
C ILE A 40 -5.48 -7.18 -1.40
N THR A 41 -6.51 -7.77 -2.01
CA THR A 41 -6.42 -8.19 -3.41
C THR A 41 -6.19 -6.99 -4.32
N LEU A 42 -6.92 -5.91 -4.08
CA LEU A 42 -6.74 -4.71 -4.90
C LEU A 42 -5.36 -4.12 -4.69
N TYR A 43 -4.88 -4.11 -3.45
CA TYR A 43 -3.55 -3.59 -3.18
C TYR A 43 -2.48 -4.38 -3.95
N LEU A 44 -2.60 -5.70 -3.96
CA LEU A 44 -1.67 -6.54 -4.70
C LEU A 44 -1.69 -6.17 -6.18
N PHE A 45 -2.88 -6.01 -6.75
CA PHE A 45 -3.02 -5.65 -8.15
C PHE A 45 -2.37 -4.30 -8.42
N LEU A 46 -2.68 -3.31 -7.59
CA LEU A 46 -2.14 -1.97 -7.82
C LEU A 46 -0.63 -1.94 -7.69
N ALA A 47 -0.07 -2.69 -6.75
CA ALA A 47 1.37 -2.75 -6.61
C ALA A 47 1.99 -3.43 -7.83
N ALA A 48 1.30 -4.42 -8.38
CA ALA A 48 1.83 -5.17 -9.52
C ALA A 48 1.83 -4.37 -10.81
N VAL A 49 0.85 -3.49 -10.99
CA VAL A 49 0.73 -2.75 -12.25
C VAL A 49 1.29 -1.34 -12.20
N SER A 50 1.73 -0.88 -11.05
CA SER A 50 2.20 0.49 -10.93
C SER A 50 3.58 0.66 -11.55
N ASP A 51 3.86 1.89 -11.94
CA ASP A 51 5.17 2.22 -12.48
C ASP A 51 6.13 2.50 -11.32
N GLN A 52 7.29 3.05 -11.62
CA GLN A 52 8.31 3.28 -10.61
C GLN A 52 7.89 4.25 -9.53
N GLN A 53 6.92 5.09 -9.84
CA GLN A 53 6.42 6.07 -8.89
C GLN A 53 5.16 5.61 -8.20
N GLY A 54 4.72 4.39 -8.45
CA GLY A 54 3.53 3.85 -7.86
C GLY A 54 2.26 4.19 -8.61
N LEU A 55 2.38 4.75 -9.81
CA LEU A 55 1.22 5.23 -10.55
C LEU A 55 0.68 4.21 -11.54
N SER A 56 -0.62 4.16 -11.64
CA SER A 56 -1.28 3.34 -12.65
C SER A 56 -2.64 3.97 -12.96
N PHE A 57 -3.21 3.57 -14.08
CA PHE A 57 -4.58 3.99 -14.38
C PHE A 57 -5.29 2.86 -15.10
N TYR A 58 -6.10 2.16 -14.33
CA TYR A 58 -6.95 1.09 -14.85
C TYR A 58 -8.38 1.45 -14.50
N SER A 59 -9.29 1.22 -15.43
CA SER A 59 -10.69 1.49 -15.15
C SER A 59 -11.21 0.51 -14.12
N ASP A 60 -12.30 0.86 -13.48
CA ASP A 60 -12.93 -0.03 -12.53
C ASP A 60 -13.38 -1.31 -13.24
N THR A 61 -13.87 -1.18 -14.45
CA THR A 61 -14.31 -2.34 -15.22
C THR A 61 -13.15 -3.29 -15.49
N SER A 62 -12.02 -2.74 -15.94
CA SER A 62 -10.88 -3.57 -16.26
C SER A 62 -10.32 -4.24 -15.02
N THR A 63 -10.26 -3.51 -13.92
CA THR A 63 -9.77 -4.05 -12.65
C THR A 63 -10.69 -5.16 -12.16
N ALA A 64 -11.98 -4.92 -12.23
CA ALA A 64 -12.97 -5.91 -11.78
C ALA A 64 -12.83 -7.21 -12.55
N ILE A 65 -12.66 -7.11 -13.86
CA ILE A 65 -12.50 -8.31 -14.67
C ILE A 65 -11.24 -9.06 -14.29
N ARG A 66 -10.13 -8.34 -14.14
CA ARG A 66 -8.86 -8.99 -13.83
C ARG A 66 -8.85 -9.64 -12.46
N LEU A 67 -9.53 -9.03 -11.51
CA LEU A 67 -9.54 -9.55 -10.15
C LEU A 67 -10.75 -10.40 -9.85
N ARG A 68 -11.66 -10.52 -10.82
CA ARG A 68 -12.87 -11.31 -10.65
C ARG A 68 -13.70 -10.80 -9.48
N MET A 69 -13.83 -9.48 -9.42
CA MET A 69 -14.61 -8.80 -8.41
C MET A 69 -15.68 -7.99 -9.12
N SER A 70 -16.71 -7.59 -8.42
CA SER A 70 -17.68 -6.67 -8.99
C SER A 70 -17.09 -5.27 -8.98
N GLU A 71 -17.60 -4.40 -9.84
CA GLU A 71 -17.12 -3.02 -9.85
C GLU A 71 -17.38 -2.31 -8.53
N PRO A 72 -18.56 -2.47 -7.91
CA PRO A 72 -18.75 -1.87 -6.59
C PRO A 72 -17.76 -2.38 -5.55
N ALA A 73 -17.34 -3.65 -5.65
CA ALA A 73 -16.35 -4.18 -4.73
C ALA A 73 -14.98 -3.52 -4.97
N VAL A 74 -14.64 -3.24 -6.22
CA VAL A 74 -13.40 -2.55 -6.53
C VAL A 74 -13.43 -1.14 -5.92
N VAL A 75 -14.54 -0.43 -6.08
CA VAL A 75 -14.67 0.92 -5.54
C VAL A 75 -14.56 0.89 -4.02
N ALA A 76 -15.26 -0.04 -3.38
CA ALA A 76 -15.23 -0.13 -1.93
C ALA A 76 -13.82 -0.49 -1.43
N ALA A 77 -13.14 -1.38 -2.14
CA ALA A 77 -11.78 -1.77 -1.76
C ALA A 77 -10.84 -0.58 -1.89
N ARG A 78 -11.00 0.20 -2.96
CA ARG A 78 -10.17 1.38 -3.16
C ARG A 78 -10.40 2.40 -2.05
N ASP A 79 -11.67 2.60 -1.68
CA ASP A 79 -11.99 3.54 -0.61
C ASP A 79 -11.37 3.08 0.71
N GLU A 80 -11.39 1.78 0.93
CA GLU A 80 -10.79 1.22 2.14
C GLU A 80 -9.28 1.46 2.16
N LEU A 81 -8.62 1.25 1.03
CA LEU A 81 -7.17 1.47 0.96
C LEU A 81 -6.83 2.95 1.11
N ALA A 82 -7.66 3.81 0.54
CA ALA A 82 -7.42 5.25 0.65
C ALA A 82 -7.62 5.69 2.10
N ALA A 83 -8.62 5.16 2.77
CA ALA A 83 -8.84 5.49 4.17
C ALA A 83 -7.71 5.01 5.06
N ALA A 84 -7.02 3.95 4.66
CA ALA A 84 -5.88 3.43 5.40
C ALA A 84 -4.58 4.13 5.01
N ASP A 85 -4.66 5.13 4.12
CA ASP A 85 -3.50 5.91 3.69
C ASP A 85 -2.49 5.05 2.93
N LEU A 86 -2.99 4.08 2.20
CA LEU A 86 -2.12 3.19 1.42
C LEU A 86 -2.12 3.53 -0.05
N VAL A 87 -3.17 4.19 -0.54
CA VAL A 87 -3.24 4.64 -1.92
C VAL A 87 -3.90 6.00 -1.99
N ALA A 88 -3.61 6.73 -3.04
CA ALA A 88 -4.31 7.96 -3.36
C ALA A 88 -4.98 7.76 -4.71
N TYR A 89 -6.16 8.30 -4.85
CA TYR A 89 -6.90 8.13 -6.10
C TYR A 89 -7.45 9.46 -6.57
N ARG A 90 -7.20 9.74 -7.83
CA ARG A 90 -7.83 10.88 -8.49
C ARG A 90 -8.02 10.43 -9.93
N ALA A 91 -9.24 10.10 -10.27
CA ALA A 91 -9.54 9.48 -11.54
C ALA A 91 -8.84 10.19 -12.68
N PRO A 92 -8.23 9.50 -13.58
CA PRO A 92 -8.13 8.06 -13.67
C PRO A 92 -6.90 7.46 -12.97
N LEU A 93 -6.17 8.26 -12.23
CA LEU A 93 -4.91 7.83 -11.64
C LEU A 93 -5.05 7.26 -10.25
N THR A 94 -4.32 6.19 -9.98
CA THR A 94 -4.16 5.66 -8.64
C THR A 94 -2.68 5.62 -8.34
N GLN A 95 -2.31 6.02 -7.14
CA GLN A 95 -0.92 5.96 -6.71
C GLN A 95 -0.81 5.09 -5.46
N VAL A 96 0.07 4.10 -5.52
CA VAL A 96 0.40 3.31 -4.34
C VAL A 96 1.40 4.14 -3.55
N LEU A 97 1.09 4.41 -2.30
CA LEU A 97 1.91 5.31 -1.48
C LEU A 97 2.95 4.54 -0.68
N SER A 98 3.95 5.25 -0.21
CA SER A 98 4.83 4.65 0.79
C SER A 98 3.95 4.36 2.00
N LEU A 99 4.32 3.35 2.77
CA LEU A 99 3.48 3.00 3.91
C LEU A 99 3.51 4.10 4.94
N PRO A 100 2.40 4.29 5.66
CA PRO A 100 2.36 5.32 6.70
C PRO A 100 3.40 4.99 7.75
N GLN A 101 4.00 6.00 8.32
CA GLN A 101 4.95 5.78 9.37
C GLN A 101 4.21 5.38 10.62
N ARG A 102 4.79 4.45 11.36
CA ARG A 102 4.19 4.08 12.61
C ARG A 102 4.27 5.25 13.52
N THR A 103 3.20 5.53 14.20
CA THR A 103 3.19 6.61 15.10
C THR A 103 3.88 6.17 16.33
N ARG A 104 4.71 6.94 16.88
CA ARG A 104 5.35 6.62 18.09
C ARG A 104 4.63 7.26 19.19
N VAL A 105 3.57 7.73 18.88
CA VAL A 105 2.74 8.37 19.80
C VAL A 105 2.57 7.72 21.02
N GLN A 106 2.36 6.53 20.93
CA GLN A 106 2.03 5.81 22.06
C GLN A 106 3.07 5.93 23.07
N ARG A 107 4.24 6.10 22.74
CA ARG A 107 5.16 6.10 23.71
C ARG A 107 5.38 7.41 24.26
N GLY A 108 5.17 8.31 23.69
CA GLY A 108 5.40 9.51 24.28
C GLY A 108 4.27 10.36 24.03
N GLY A 109 3.21 9.98 24.50
CA GLY A 109 2.00 10.67 24.28
C GLY A 109 2.14 12.16 24.26
N LEU A 110 2.76 12.72 25.23
CA LEU A 110 2.86 14.14 25.28
C LEU A 110 3.80 14.68 24.27
N ALA A 111 4.87 14.00 24.08
CA ALA A 111 5.80 14.45 23.10
C ALA A 111 5.16 14.41 21.75
N SER A 112 4.37 13.41 21.52
CA SER A 112 3.79 13.30 20.23
C SER A 112 2.78 14.37 20.00
N LEU A 113 2.22 14.91 21.03
CA LEU A 113 1.27 15.96 20.84
C LEU A 113 1.97 17.15 20.20
N GLY A 114 3.12 17.48 20.69
CA GLY A 114 3.86 18.56 20.10
C GLY A 114 4.24 18.27 18.68
N GLU A 115 4.57 17.03 18.39
CA GLU A 115 4.91 16.67 17.05
C GLU A 115 3.72 16.79 16.13
N VAL A 116 2.59 16.39 16.62
CA VAL A 116 1.39 16.47 15.81
C VAL A 116 1.10 17.92 15.50
N PHE A 117 1.27 18.79 16.42
CA PHE A 117 1.03 20.19 16.16
C PHE A 117 1.99 20.73 15.12
N ARG A 118 3.22 20.32 15.16
CA ARG A 118 4.16 20.76 14.17
C ARG A 118 3.79 20.27 12.82
N ASP A 119 3.39 19.00 12.75
CA ASP A 119 3.02 18.44 11.47
C ASP A 119 1.81 19.12 10.91
N LEU A 120 0.90 19.48 11.76
CA LEU A 120 -0.27 20.15 11.28
C LEU A 120 0.03 21.56 10.88
N ALA A 121 0.93 22.15 11.55
CA ALA A 121 1.29 23.49 11.26
C ALA A 121 2.00 23.56 9.98
N HIS A 122 2.48 22.61 9.64
CA HIS A 122 3.15 22.57 8.44
C HIS A 122 2.51 21.94 7.39
N PRO A 123 2.31 21.87 7.98
CA PRO A 123 1.93 21.40 7.43
C PRO A 123 2.07 21.12 6.74
N VAL A 124 2.56 21.07 7.08
CA VAL A 124 2.70 20.94 6.87
C VAL A 124 3.08 20.61 6.33
N ASP A 125 3.89 21.00 6.56
CA ASP A 125 4.31 21.02 6.57
C ASP A 125 4.34 20.59 6.06
N SER A 126 4.78 20.42 5.79
CA SER A 126 4.77 20.36 5.77
C SER A 126 4.86 20.09 5.29
N THR A 127 5.22 19.82 5.38
CA THR A 127 5.29 19.93 5.37
C THR A 127 5.43 19.71 5.20
N GLU A 128 5.71 19.26 5.60
CA GLU A 128 5.85 19.36 5.95
C GLU A 128 5.75 19.06 5.82
N ARG A 129 6.27 18.81 5.75
CA ARG A 129 6.26 18.84 6.09
C ARG A 129 6.18 18.51 5.82
N ARG A 130 6.68 18.25 5.92
CA ARG A 130 6.65 18.32 6.24
C ARG A 130 6.56 18.09 5.95
N PRO A 131 7.14 18.35 6.41
CA PRO A 131 6.99 18.46 6.61
C PRO A 131 6.98 18.46 6.41
#